data_81791d7a8c422e1b2eb83b6454f9962f
#
_entry.id   81791d7a8c422e1b2eb83b6454f9962f
#
_cell.length_a   1.000
_cell.length_b   1.000
_cell.length_c   1.000
_cell.angle_alpha   90.00
_cell.angle_beta   90.00
_cell.angle_gamma   90.00
#
_symmetry.space_group_name_H-M   'P 1'
#
loop_
_entity.id
_entity.type
_entity.pdbx_description
1 polymer ?
#
loop_
_entity_poly.entity_id
_entity_poly.type
_entity_poly.pdbx_seq_one_letter_code
_entity_poly.pdbx_strand_id
1 'polypeptide(L)'
;MIGQYYSYVEGEARNRAMQVPAISRARDLHASVISAMPLKMYREQWNETEREMEYIDLAPRSWLRRPDPQLPYETMMAWTFDDLFFFGRAFWYILSRTADGFPASFTRLPAGSITTQDQEPPVWFAPSNEVFFQGGMLDPANLVQFISPIQGAIYSSEQAIATALKIEDSRYRNSSSALPAGVLRQVGGEPLSAQELADLAAAFNAARITNQTAALNEFLTYEATTATPDKMMLIESAQFSALQMAQICNIPPYLLGVPTGSYAYTNSRESRWDLWLYGTKTYAECITSTLSANSVLPVGTYVEFDTDEYLGEIDDANMSREMVEVDEPETGESRA
;
A
#
# COMPACT_ATOMS: atom_id res chain seq x y z
N MET A 1 12.40 11.64 24.48
CA MET A 1 13.09 10.34 24.27
C MET A 1 12.10 9.19 23.98
N ILE A 2 11.05 8.99 24.77
CA ILE A 2 10.07 7.89 24.55
C ILE A 2 9.34 8.07 23.20
N GLY A 3 8.82 9.27 22.92
CA GLY A 3 8.12 9.56 21.67
C GLY A 3 8.98 9.37 20.40
N GLN A 4 10.26 9.68 20.44
CA GLN A 4 11.19 9.41 19.33
C GLN A 4 11.43 7.92 19.11
N TYR A 5 11.40 7.12 20.18
CA TYR A 5 11.51 5.67 20.09
C TYR A 5 10.29 5.05 19.37
N TYR A 6 9.07 5.44 19.76
CA TYR A 6 7.85 4.95 19.10
C TYR A 6 7.79 5.34 17.62
N SER A 7 8.12 6.58 17.31
CA SER A 7 8.21 7.06 15.93
C SER A 7 9.21 6.25 15.09
N TYR A 8 10.36 5.89 15.65
CA TYR A 8 11.33 5.03 15.00
C TYR A 8 10.77 3.62 14.75
N VAL A 9 10.14 3.02 15.74
CA VAL A 9 9.56 1.66 15.64
C VAL A 9 8.45 1.61 14.58
N GLU A 10 7.57 2.60 14.53
CA GLU A 10 6.51 2.70 13.52
C GLU A 10 7.08 2.86 12.10
N GLY A 11 8.09 3.71 11.93
CA GLY A 11 8.78 3.88 10.66
C GLY A 11 9.47 2.60 10.19
N GLU A 12 10.09 1.86 11.08
CA GLU A 12 10.68 0.54 10.80
C GLU A 12 9.60 -0.49 10.42
N ALA A 13 8.45 -0.50 11.12
CA ALA A 13 7.35 -1.40 10.80
C ALA A 13 6.80 -1.14 9.38
N ARG A 14 6.63 0.12 9.01
CA ARG A 14 6.24 0.51 7.65
C ARG A 14 7.27 0.07 6.61
N ASN A 15 8.57 0.30 6.86
CA ASN A 15 9.65 -0.09 5.95
C ASN A 15 9.72 -1.60 5.77
N ARG A 16 9.51 -2.37 6.84
CA ARG A 16 9.41 -3.83 6.78
C ARG A 16 8.19 -4.29 5.99
N ALA A 17 7.02 -3.66 6.18
CA ALA A 17 5.82 -3.97 5.41
C ALA A 17 6.03 -3.77 3.90
N MET A 18 6.72 -2.69 3.51
CA MET A 18 7.05 -2.40 2.11
C MET A 18 8.02 -3.40 1.46
N GLN A 19 8.71 -4.23 2.24
CA GLN A 19 9.52 -5.32 1.69
C GLN A 19 8.68 -6.50 1.20
N VAL A 20 7.40 -6.56 1.60
CA VAL A 20 6.46 -7.57 1.07
C VAL A 20 5.93 -7.09 -0.28
N PRO A 21 6.23 -7.80 -1.40
CA PRO A 21 5.90 -7.31 -2.75
C PRO A 21 4.41 -7.04 -2.96
N ALA A 22 3.54 -7.87 -2.37
CA ALA A 22 2.09 -7.70 -2.45
C ALA A 22 1.61 -6.40 -1.78
N ILE A 23 2.14 -6.04 -0.62
CA ILE A 23 1.81 -4.79 0.09
C ILE A 23 2.33 -3.58 -0.68
N SER A 24 3.59 -3.64 -1.13
CA SER A 24 4.19 -2.59 -1.95
C SER A 24 3.36 -2.31 -3.20
N ARG A 25 2.97 -3.36 -3.93
CA ARG A 25 2.12 -3.23 -5.12
C ARG A 25 0.75 -2.67 -4.79
N ALA A 26 0.09 -3.15 -3.73
CA ALA A 26 -1.22 -2.67 -3.32
C ALA A 26 -1.18 -1.18 -2.96
N ARG A 27 -0.19 -0.79 -2.14
CA ARG A 27 0.04 0.62 -1.77
C ARG A 27 0.22 1.50 -2.99
N ASP A 28 1.03 1.07 -3.96
CA ASP A 28 1.32 1.87 -5.16
C ASP A 28 0.10 1.99 -6.07
N LEU A 29 -0.72 0.95 -6.19
CA LEU A 29 -1.97 1.01 -6.96
C LEU A 29 -2.96 2.00 -6.35
N HIS A 30 -3.25 1.92 -5.06
CA HIS A 30 -4.13 2.88 -4.40
C HIS A 30 -3.60 4.31 -4.44
N ALA A 31 -2.29 4.49 -4.18
CA ALA A 31 -1.66 5.79 -4.22
C ALA A 31 -1.73 6.41 -5.63
N SER A 32 -1.54 5.60 -6.68
CA SER A 32 -1.66 6.08 -8.08
C SER A 32 -3.07 6.55 -8.41
N VAL A 33 -4.10 5.86 -7.90
CA VAL A 33 -5.49 6.26 -8.10
C VAL A 33 -5.78 7.60 -7.41
N ILE A 34 -5.49 7.71 -6.11
CA ILE A 34 -5.75 8.94 -5.34
C ILE A 34 -4.96 10.14 -5.88
N SER A 35 -3.70 9.93 -6.26
CA SER A 35 -2.87 11.01 -6.75
C SER A 35 -3.23 11.51 -8.14
N ALA A 36 -3.84 10.66 -8.98
CA ALA A 36 -4.27 11.03 -10.33
C ALA A 36 -5.57 11.84 -10.37
N MET A 37 -6.40 11.74 -9.32
CA MET A 37 -7.70 12.41 -9.30
C MET A 37 -7.59 13.83 -8.73
N PRO A 38 -7.99 14.87 -9.48
CA PRO A 38 -8.02 16.23 -8.97
C PRO A 38 -9.15 16.43 -7.95
N LEU A 39 -9.01 17.44 -7.09
CA LEU A 39 -10.05 17.84 -6.15
C LEU A 39 -10.91 18.93 -6.75
N LYS A 40 -12.24 18.75 -6.68
CA LYS A 40 -13.28 19.73 -6.99
C LYS A 40 -13.84 20.33 -5.71
N MET A 41 -14.38 21.52 -5.81
CA MET A 41 -15.02 22.21 -4.70
C MET A 41 -16.45 22.60 -5.08
N TYR A 42 -17.41 22.30 -4.23
CA TYR A 42 -18.80 22.60 -4.47
C TYR A 42 -19.50 23.16 -3.22
N ARG A 43 -20.68 23.72 -3.41
CA ARG A 43 -21.59 24.14 -2.35
C ARG A 43 -22.93 23.44 -2.54
N GLU A 44 -23.48 22.99 -1.42
CA GLU A 44 -24.85 22.49 -1.37
C GLU A 44 -25.80 23.66 -1.12
N GLN A 45 -26.82 23.79 -1.98
CA GLN A 45 -27.87 24.78 -1.84
C GLN A 45 -29.23 24.11 -2.02
N TRP A 46 -30.16 24.40 -1.08
CA TRP A 46 -31.52 23.89 -1.22
C TRP A 46 -32.24 24.65 -2.33
N ASN A 47 -32.73 23.94 -3.35
CA ASN A 47 -33.58 24.49 -4.39
C ASN A 47 -35.06 24.36 -3.99
N GLU A 48 -35.70 25.48 -3.66
CA GLU A 48 -37.12 25.49 -3.22
C GLU A 48 -38.09 25.08 -4.33
N THR A 49 -37.72 25.30 -5.59
CA THR A 49 -38.57 25.01 -6.75
C THR A 49 -38.63 23.51 -7.05
N GLU A 50 -37.47 22.84 -7.04
CA GLU A 50 -37.33 21.42 -7.33
C GLU A 50 -37.43 20.55 -6.06
N ARG A 51 -37.36 21.16 -4.89
CA ARG A 51 -37.34 20.51 -3.56
C ARG A 51 -36.24 19.47 -3.40
N GLU A 52 -35.07 19.77 -3.94
CA GLU A 52 -33.89 18.93 -3.85
C GLU A 52 -32.63 19.77 -3.54
N MET A 53 -31.57 19.09 -3.12
CA MET A 53 -30.27 19.71 -2.91
C MET A 53 -29.57 19.88 -4.25
N GLU A 54 -29.25 21.11 -4.60
CA GLU A 54 -28.48 21.44 -5.79
C GLU A 54 -27.01 21.57 -5.42
N TYR A 55 -26.14 20.99 -6.26
CA TYR A 55 -24.68 21.04 -6.11
C TYR A 55 -24.15 22.10 -7.06
N ILE A 56 -23.61 23.18 -6.51
CA ILE A 56 -23.07 24.30 -7.27
C ILE A 56 -21.55 24.22 -7.26
N ASP A 57 -20.95 23.98 -8.41
CA ASP A 57 -19.50 23.98 -8.57
C ASP A 57 -18.91 25.36 -8.27
N LEU A 58 -17.88 25.37 -7.45
CA LEU A 58 -17.13 26.56 -7.07
C LEU A 58 -15.74 26.57 -7.70
N ALA A 59 -15.24 27.78 -7.97
CA ALA A 59 -13.86 27.93 -8.39
C ALA A 59 -12.92 27.36 -7.30
N PRO A 60 -12.07 26.40 -7.65
CA PRO A 60 -11.20 25.72 -6.68
C PRO A 60 -10.20 26.71 -6.07
N ARG A 61 -9.99 26.63 -4.75
CA ARG A 61 -8.93 27.37 -4.09
C ARG A 61 -7.56 26.90 -4.62
N SER A 62 -6.57 27.78 -4.63
CA SER A 62 -5.23 27.48 -5.18
C SER A 62 -4.58 26.25 -4.53
N TRP A 63 -4.80 26.03 -3.25
CA TRP A 63 -4.25 24.88 -2.54
C TRP A 63 -4.90 23.53 -2.92
N LEU A 64 -6.10 23.50 -3.50
CA LEU A 64 -6.68 22.26 -4.04
C LEU A 64 -5.86 21.71 -5.20
N ARG A 65 -5.22 22.58 -5.98
CA ARG A 65 -4.32 22.18 -7.07
C ARG A 65 -2.86 22.02 -6.61
N ARG A 66 -2.46 22.76 -5.59
CA ARG A 66 -1.10 22.73 -5.05
C ARG A 66 -1.13 22.98 -3.54
N PRO A 67 -1.41 21.95 -2.73
CA PRO A 67 -1.49 22.10 -1.28
C PRO A 67 -0.17 22.59 -0.68
N ASP A 68 0.96 21.99 -1.11
CA ASP A 68 2.30 22.36 -0.67
C ASP A 68 2.99 23.19 -1.77
N PRO A 69 3.54 24.38 -1.46
CA PRO A 69 4.28 25.17 -2.41
C PRO A 69 5.53 24.49 -2.98
N GLN A 70 6.11 23.53 -2.24
CA GLN A 70 7.35 22.84 -2.60
C GLN A 70 7.12 21.47 -3.28
N LEU A 71 5.94 20.85 -3.07
CA LEU A 71 5.64 19.51 -3.57
C LEU A 71 4.55 19.53 -4.66
N PRO A 72 4.66 18.67 -5.69
CA PRO A 72 3.54 18.39 -6.59
C PRO A 72 2.33 17.84 -5.84
N TYR A 73 1.14 18.11 -6.39
CA TYR A 73 -0.13 17.61 -5.85
C TYR A 73 -0.12 16.07 -5.70
N GLU A 74 0.30 15.40 -6.75
CA GLU A 74 0.33 13.94 -6.85
C GLU A 74 1.20 13.34 -5.74
N THR A 75 2.36 13.95 -5.50
CA THR A 75 3.27 13.50 -4.44
C THR A 75 2.66 13.69 -3.05
N MET A 76 2.04 14.85 -2.82
CA MET A 76 1.38 15.14 -1.53
C MET A 76 0.26 14.15 -1.24
N MET A 77 -0.61 13.88 -2.24
CA MET A 77 -1.74 12.94 -2.10
C MET A 77 -1.27 11.49 -1.92
N ALA A 78 -0.30 11.04 -2.72
CA ALA A 78 0.24 9.69 -2.60
C ALA A 78 0.84 9.41 -1.21
N TRP A 79 1.55 10.39 -0.64
CA TRP A 79 2.12 10.24 0.70
C TRP A 79 1.11 10.44 1.82
N THR A 80 0.04 11.22 1.60
CA THR A 80 -1.08 11.32 2.54
C THR A 80 -1.83 9.99 2.61
N PHE A 81 -2.05 9.34 1.45
CA PHE A 81 -2.59 7.99 1.41
C PHE A 81 -1.66 6.98 2.11
N ASP A 82 -0.34 7.04 1.87
CA ASP A 82 0.64 6.17 2.53
C ASP A 82 0.52 6.22 4.06
N ASP A 83 0.40 7.43 4.61
CA ASP A 83 0.21 7.63 6.04
C ASP A 83 -1.12 7.03 6.53
N LEU A 84 -2.22 7.27 5.82
CA LEU A 84 -3.52 6.69 6.15
C LEU A 84 -3.53 5.16 6.07
N PHE A 85 -2.87 4.61 5.06
CA PHE A 85 -2.80 3.17 4.82
C PHE A 85 -2.01 2.43 5.91
N PHE A 86 -0.82 2.93 6.25
CA PHE A 86 0.05 2.25 7.21
C PHE A 86 -0.28 2.59 8.66
N PHE A 87 -0.57 3.86 8.96
CA PHE A 87 -0.72 4.35 10.33
C PHE A 87 -2.19 4.62 10.72
N GLY A 88 -3.12 4.60 9.77
CA GLY A 88 -4.52 4.96 10.02
C GLY A 88 -4.75 6.45 10.27
N ARG A 89 -3.74 7.28 10.14
CA ARG A 89 -3.80 8.74 10.33
C ARG A 89 -2.78 9.45 9.45
N ALA A 90 -3.10 10.68 9.04
CA ALA A 90 -2.18 11.55 8.32
C ALA A 90 -2.28 12.99 8.86
N PHE A 91 -1.24 13.80 8.63
CA PHE A 91 -1.13 15.14 9.19
C PHE A 91 -0.63 16.14 8.16
N TRP A 92 -1.37 17.23 8.01
CA TRP A 92 -0.92 18.41 7.28
C TRP A 92 -0.77 19.58 8.23
N TYR A 93 0.36 20.25 8.16
CA TYR A 93 0.62 21.49 8.90
C TYR A 93 0.29 22.69 8.03
N ILE A 94 -0.46 23.66 8.58
CA ILE A 94 -0.85 24.89 7.90
C ILE A 94 0.33 25.85 7.90
N LEU A 95 0.89 26.12 6.70
CA LEU A 95 2.01 27.05 6.53
C LEU A 95 1.57 28.50 6.48
N SER A 96 0.43 28.76 5.84
CA SER A 96 -0.11 30.11 5.68
C SER A 96 -1.63 30.11 5.69
N ARG A 97 -2.20 31.25 6.02
CA ARG A 97 -3.66 31.47 6.03
C ARG A 97 -4.01 32.65 5.15
N THR A 98 -5.23 32.64 4.59
CA THR A 98 -5.85 33.76 3.88
C THR A 98 -6.23 34.90 4.85
N ALA A 99 -6.59 36.06 4.33
CA ALA A 99 -7.10 37.17 5.13
C ALA A 99 -8.36 36.81 5.93
N ASP A 100 -9.15 35.86 5.43
CA ASP A 100 -10.36 35.34 6.08
C ASP A 100 -10.07 34.29 7.16
N GLY A 101 -8.78 34.00 7.44
CA GLY A 101 -8.35 33.05 8.46
C GLY A 101 -8.31 31.58 8.01
N PHE A 102 -8.78 31.24 6.81
CA PHE A 102 -8.74 29.88 6.29
C PHE A 102 -7.33 29.51 5.79
N PRO A 103 -6.96 28.22 5.79
CA PRO A 103 -5.71 27.75 5.25
C PRO A 103 -5.49 28.14 3.78
N ALA A 104 -4.27 28.55 3.44
CA ALA A 104 -3.85 28.90 2.08
C ALA A 104 -2.77 27.98 1.53
N SER A 105 -1.96 27.37 2.40
CA SER A 105 -0.97 26.37 2.03
C SER A 105 -0.67 25.45 3.20
N PHE A 106 -0.22 24.25 2.85
CA PHE A 106 0.05 23.18 3.80
C PHE A 106 1.42 22.56 3.53
N THR A 107 1.92 21.80 4.48
CA THR A 107 2.98 20.82 4.27
C THR A 107 2.63 19.52 5.01
N ARG A 108 2.98 18.39 4.43
CA ARG A 108 2.75 17.09 5.07
C ARG A 108 3.77 16.87 6.18
N LEU A 109 3.29 16.39 7.32
CA LEU A 109 4.14 15.83 8.36
C LEU A 109 4.00 14.30 8.32
N PRO A 110 5.12 13.54 8.18
CA PRO A 110 5.07 12.08 8.16
C PRO A 110 4.45 11.51 9.43
N ALA A 111 3.42 10.69 9.30
CA ALA A 111 2.69 10.13 10.45
C ALA A 111 3.60 9.32 11.39
N GLY A 112 4.58 8.58 10.84
CA GLY A 112 5.59 7.87 11.63
C GLY A 112 6.54 8.77 12.42
N SER A 113 6.53 10.09 12.23
CA SER A 113 7.32 11.06 13.01
C SER A 113 6.48 11.83 14.03
N ILE A 114 5.17 11.56 14.06
CA ILE A 114 4.21 12.19 14.98
C ILE A 114 3.93 11.26 16.15
N THR A 115 3.98 11.79 17.35
CA THR A 115 3.53 11.11 18.56
C THR A 115 2.41 11.90 19.22
N THR A 116 1.46 11.19 19.83
CA THR A 116 0.34 11.76 20.56
C THR A 116 0.36 11.25 22.00
N GLN A 117 -0.09 12.05 22.97
CA GLN A 117 -0.15 11.64 24.38
C GLN A 117 -1.57 11.38 24.86
N ASP A 118 -2.56 12.01 24.22
CA ASP A 118 -3.97 11.84 24.54
C ASP A 118 -4.60 10.62 23.86
N GLN A 119 -3.94 10.04 22.86
CA GLN A 119 -4.37 8.84 22.16
C GLN A 119 -3.16 7.97 21.79
N GLU A 120 -3.35 6.66 21.87
CA GLU A 120 -2.34 5.65 21.53
C GLU A 120 -2.81 4.75 20.39
N PRO A 121 -1.87 4.21 19.57
CA PRO A 121 -2.22 3.19 18.58
C PRO A 121 -2.87 1.98 19.30
N PRO A 122 -3.65 1.16 18.61
CA PRO A 122 -3.87 1.14 17.16
C PRO A 122 -5.11 1.89 16.68
N VAL A 123 -5.90 2.49 17.54
CA VAL A 123 -7.19 3.09 17.18
C VAL A 123 -7.18 4.57 17.52
N TRP A 124 -7.61 5.37 16.54
CA TRP A 124 -7.75 6.82 16.65
C TRP A 124 -9.24 7.18 16.67
N PHE A 125 -9.70 7.80 17.75
CA PHE A 125 -11.12 8.10 17.94
C PHE A 125 -11.50 9.51 17.51
N ALA A 126 -10.56 10.44 17.57
CA ALA A 126 -10.77 11.85 17.28
C ALA A 126 -9.44 12.53 16.94
N PRO A 127 -9.46 13.77 16.39
CA PRO A 127 -8.26 14.59 16.31
C PRO A 127 -7.61 14.74 17.70
N SER A 128 -6.29 14.56 17.77
CA SER A 128 -5.50 14.67 19.00
C SER A 128 -5.22 16.13 19.31
N ASN A 129 -5.29 16.47 20.60
CA ASN A 129 -4.93 17.80 21.09
C ASN A 129 -3.46 17.89 21.55
N GLU A 130 -2.85 16.77 21.87
CA GLU A 130 -1.47 16.67 22.34
C GLU A 130 -0.60 15.99 21.30
N VAL A 131 -0.23 16.75 20.27
CA VAL A 131 0.54 16.28 19.10
C VAL A 131 1.97 16.78 19.18
N PHE A 132 2.95 15.87 19.02
CA PHE A 132 4.36 16.18 19.04
C PHE A 132 5.04 15.75 17.76
N PHE A 133 5.86 16.63 17.22
CA PHE A 133 6.71 16.38 16.07
C PHE A 133 8.17 16.61 16.44
N GLN A 134 9.03 15.62 16.29
CA GLN A 134 10.45 15.66 16.66
C GLN A 134 10.70 16.15 18.11
N GLY A 135 9.75 15.87 19.01
CA GLY A 135 9.82 16.23 20.42
C GLY A 135 9.31 17.65 20.75
N GLY A 136 8.92 18.42 19.75
CA GLY A 136 8.23 19.71 19.94
C GLY A 136 6.72 19.54 19.89
N MET A 137 5.98 20.16 20.82
CA MET A 137 4.53 20.22 20.79
C MET A 137 4.06 21.10 19.65
N LEU A 138 3.13 20.62 18.83
CA LEU A 138 2.50 21.39 17.78
C LEU A 138 1.17 21.98 18.27
N ASP A 139 0.84 23.18 17.77
CA ASP A 139 -0.46 23.80 18.01
C ASP A 139 -1.52 23.06 17.17
N PRO A 140 -2.52 22.41 17.79
CA PRO A 140 -3.58 21.71 17.08
C PRO A 140 -4.36 22.61 16.10
N ALA A 141 -4.46 23.91 16.36
CA ALA A 141 -5.12 24.87 15.48
C ALA A 141 -4.42 25.01 14.12
N ASN A 142 -3.13 24.65 14.02
CA ASN A 142 -2.36 24.66 12.80
C ASN A 142 -2.17 23.28 12.17
N LEU A 143 -2.94 22.28 12.65
CA LEU A 143 -2.92 20.93 12.13
C LEU A 143 -4.25 20.55 11.49
N VAL A 144 -4.17 19.95 10.31
CA VAL A 144 -5.27 19.18 9.72
C VAL A 144 -4.92 17.70 9.95
N GLN A 145 -5.78 17.01 10.68
CA GLN A 145 -5.61 15.63 11.09
C GLN A 145 -6.61 14.76 10.34
N PHE A 146 -6.10 13.88 9.50
CA PHE A 146 -6.90 12.89 8.78
C PHE A 146 -6.91 11.60 9.60
N ILE A 147 -8.09 11.09 9.90
CA ILE A 147 -8.29 9.86 10.68
C ILE A 147 -9.05 8.87 9.82
N SER A 148 -8.38 7.78 9.47
CA SER A 148 -8.97 6.71 8.67
C SER A 148 -10.00 5.93 9.49
N PRO A 149 -11.15 5.57 8.91
CA PRO A 149 -12.08 4.62 9.54
C PRO A 149 -11.53 3.19 9.52
N ILE A 150 -10.47 2.93 8.74
CA ILE A 150 -9.77 1.65 8.67
C ILE A 150 -8.50 1.75 9.50
N GLN A 151 -8.28 0.76 10.34
CA GLN A 151 -7.06 0.67 11.15
C GLN A 151 -5.82 0.52 10.27
N GLY A 152 -4.74 1.21 10.62
CA GLY A 152 -3.49 1.16 9.89
C GLY A 152 -2.93 -0.27 9.73
N ALA A 153 -2.43 -0.59 8.56
CA ALA A 153 -1.99 -1.94 8.21
C ALA A 153 -0.86 -2.49 9.11
N ILE A 154 0.02 -1.62 9.61
CA ILE A 154 1.11 -2.04 10.52
C ILE A 154 0.60 -2.53 11.88
N TYR A 155 -0.57 -2.05 12.32
CA TYR A 155 -1.17 -2.46 13.60
C TYR A 155 -2.10 -3.66 13.44
N SER A 156 -2.94 -3.64 12.39
CA SER A 156 -3.94 -4.70 12.16
C SER A 156 -3.34 -6.02 11.69
N SER A 157 -2.16 -5.98 11.07
CA SER A 157 -1.62 -7.09 10.29
C SER A 157 -0.15 -7.41 10.58
N GLU A 158 0.38 -6.99 11.71
CA GLU A 158 1.77 -7.17 12.10
C GLU A 158 2.25 -8.62 11.95
N GLN A 159 1.48 -9.58 12.47
CA GLN A 159 1.82 -11.00 12.42
C GLN A 159 1.81 -11.56 11.00
N ALA A 160 0.85 -11.17 10.18
CA ALA A 160 0.76 -11.61 8.80
C ALA A 160 1.93 -11.08 7.96
N ILE A 161 2.30 -9.79 8.16
CA ILE A 161 3.47 -9.16 7.54
C ILE A 161 4.75 -9.88 7.95
N ALA A 162 4.93 -10.15 9.25
CA ALA A 162 6.09 -10.87 9.75
C ALA A 162 6.18 -12.30 9.17
N THR A 163 5.06 -12.97 8.98
CA THR A 163 4.99 -14.30 8.36
C THR A 163 5.36 -14.23 6.87
N ALA A 164 4.83 -13.26 6.14
CA ALA A 164 5.17 -13.04 4.74
C ALA A 164 6.67 -12.83 4.54
N LEU A 165 7.30 -11.99 5.36
CA LEU A 165 8.74 -11.75 5.33
C LEU A 165 9.56 -13.02 5.61
N LYS A 166 9.12 -13.89 6.54
CA LYS A 166 9.79 -15.17 6.81
C LYS A 166 9.68 -16.14 5.63
N ILE A 167 8.54 -16.15 4.93
CA ILE A 167 8.35 -16.96 3.73
C ILE A 167 9.31 -16.50 2.64
N GLU A 168 9.41 -15.18 2.40
CA GLU A 168 10.34 -14.62 1.41
C GLU A 168 11.80 -14.90 1.78
N ASP A 169 12.19 -14.76 3.04
CA ASP A 169 13.54 -15.10 3.51
C ASP A 169 13.85 -16.60 3.31
N SER A 170 12.88 -17.48 3.57
CA SER A 170 13.03 -18.91 3.32
C SER A 170 13.21 -19.20 1.83
N ARG A 171 12.44 -18.55 0.96
CA ARG A 171 12.58 -18.66 -0.49
C ARG A 171 13.96 -18.16 -0.95
N TYR A 172 14.39 -17.02 -0.45
CA TYR A 172 15.72 -16.45 -0.75
C TYR A 172 16.84 -17.40 -0.34
N ARG A 173 16.82 -17.97 0.86
CA ARG A 173 17.82 -18.93 1.33
C ARG A 173 17.84 -20.21 0.49
N ASN A 174 16.67 -20.71 0.13
CA ASN A 174 16.58 -21.92 -0.72
C ASN A 174 17.02 -21.66 -2.15
N SER A 175 16.85 -20.45 -2.69
CA SER A 175 17.31 -20.08 -4.03
C SER A 175 18.81 -19.77 -4.08
N SER A 176 19.42 -19.37 -2.96
CA SER A 176 20.85 -19.01 -2.91
C SER A 176 21.77 -20.19 -2.81
N SER A 177 21.28 -21.42 -2.56
CA SER A 177 22.08 -22.63 -2.42
C SER A 177 21.53 -23.76 -3.28
N ALA A 178 22.37 -24.33 -4.13
CA ALA A 178 22.03 -25.47 -4.98
C ALA A 178 21.75 -26.77 -4.19
N LEU A 179 22.30 -26.88 -3.00
CA LEU A 179 22.12 -28.05 -2.13
C LEU A 179 21.26 -27.68 -0.91
N PRO A 180 20.25 -28.49 -0.56
CA PRO A 180 19.48 -28.28 0.67
C PRO A 180 20.36 -28.41 1.90
N ALA A 181 19.91 -27.87 3.04
CA ALA A 181 20.59 -28.12 4.30
C ALA A 181 20.53 -29.60 4.66
N GLY A 182 21.59 -30.14 5.22
CA GLY A 182 21.68 -31.57 5.51
C GLY A 182 22.71 -31.84 6.60
N VAL A 183 22.83 -33.10 6.92
CA VAL A 183 23.80 -33.62 7.89
C VAL A 183 24.88 -34.37 7.14
N LEU A 184 26.15 -34.03 7.45
CA LEU A 184 27.28 -34.84 7.09
C LEU A 184 27.43 -35.95 8.12
N ARG A 185 27.19 -37.16 7.72
CA ARG A 185 27.27 -38.34 8.58
C ARG A 185 28.51 -39.16 8.26
N GLN A 186 29.30 -39.47 9.30
CA GLN A 186 30.36 -40.42 9.18
C GLN A 186 29.79 -41.83 9.29
N VAL A 187 30.04 -42.66 8.27
CA VAL A 187 29.55 -44.06 8.18
C VAL A 187 30.66 -45.08 8.42
N GLY A 188 31.91 -44.64 8.56
CA GLY A 188 33.06 -45.55 8.81
C GLY A 188 34.32 -44.76 9.12
N GLY A 189 35.46 -45.49 9.29
CA GLY A 189 36.76 -44.90 9.64
C GLY A 189 36.96 -44.63 11.10
N GLU A 190 38.07 -44.00 11.52
CA GLU A 190 38.29 -43.53 12.89
C GLU A 190 37.34 -42.40 13.22
N PRO A 191 36.77 -42.37 14.45
CA PRO A 191 35.88 -41.28 14.88
C PRO A 191 36.61 -39.93 14.81
N LEU A 192 36.04 -38.98 14.10
CA LEU A 192 36.54 -37.61 14.03
C LEU A 192 36.27 -36.87 15.37
N SER A 193 37.23 -36.07 15.79
CA SER A 193 37.09 -35.19 16.94
C SER A 193 36.04 -34.09 16.67
N ALA A 194 35.52 -33.48 17.72
CA ALA A 194 34.54 -32.41 17.60
C ALA A 194 35.06 -31.22 16.77
N GLN A 195 36.38 -30.95 16.86
CA GLN A 195 36.99 -29.86 16.07
C GLN A 195 37.05 -30.21 14.58
N GLU A 196 37.46 -31.42 14.25
CA GLU A 196 37.52 -31.88 12.84
C GLU A 196 36.14 -31.91 12.21
N LEU A 197 35.09 -32.29 12.96
CA LEU A 197 33.72 -32.24 12.47
C LEU A 197 33.24 -30.80 12.24
N ALA A 198 33.61 -29.85 13.11
CA ALA A 198 33.29 -28.45 12.92
C ALA A 198 34.00 -27.84 11.69
N ASP A 199 35.26 -28.15 11.51
CA ASP A 199 36.06 -27.68 10.36
C ASP A 199 35.54 -28.27 9.03
N LEU A 200 35.15 -29.54 9.05
CA LEU A 200 34.55 -30.20 7.88
C LEU A 200 33.18 -29.57 7.53
N ALA A 201 32.32 -29.31 8.53
CA ALA A 201 31.04 -28.68 8.33
C ALA A 201 31.20 -27.24 7.82
N ALA A 202 32.22 -26.50 8.30
CA ALA A 202 32.52 -25.15 7.84
C ALA A 202 33.00 -25.16 6.37
N ALA A 203 33.92 -26.05 6.02
CA ALA A 203 34.42 -26.20 4.65
C ALA A 203 33.31 -26.61 3.68
N PHE A 204 32.45 -27.55 4.06
CA PHE A 204 31.31 -27.97 3.25
C PHE A 204 30.29 -26.83 3.05
N ASN A 205 29.99 -26.10 4.09
CA ASN A 205 29.09 -24.94 4.01
C ASN A 205 29.67 -23.82 3.15
N ALA A 206 30.98 -23.54 3.22
CA ALA A 206 31.64 -22.57 2.36
C ALA A 206 31.55 -22.97 0.89
N ALA A 207 31.86 -24.23 0.55
CA ALA A 207 31.72 -24.76 -0.82
C ALA A 207 30.28 -24.69 -1.33
N ARG A 208 29.29 -24.94 -0.45
CA ARG A 208 27.86 -24.84 -0.76
C ARG A 208 27.43 -23.42 -1.08
N ILE A 209 27.86 -22.44 -0.28
CA ILE A 209 27.50 -21.02 -0.47
C ILE A 209 28.09 -20.50 -1.79
N THR A 210 29.29 -20.93 -2.15
CA THR A 210 30.00 -20.53 -3.39
C THR A 210 29.59 -21.36 -4.61
N ASN A 211 28.63 -22.29 -4.47
CA ASN A 211 28.24 -23.25 -5.52
C ASN A 211 29.41 -24.05 -6.11
N GLN A 212 30.43 -24.32 -5.30
CA GLN A 212 31.55 -25.14 -5.67
C GLN A 212 31.26 -26.61 -5.40
N THR A 213 31.93 -27.50 -6.15
CA THR A 213 31.80 -28.93 -5.93
C THR A 213 32.50 -29.33 -4.62
N ALA A 214 31.75 -29.86 -3.68
CA ALA A 214 32.25 -30.42 -2.43
C ALA A 214 32.64 -31.90 -2.70
N ALA A 215 33.87 -32.28 -2.38
CA ALA A 215 34.33 -33.67 -2.46
C ALA A 215 34.15 -34.30 -1.05
N LEU A 216 33.52 -35.47 -1.00
CA LEU A 216 33.42 -36.32 0.18
C LEU A 216 34.25 -37.57 -0.01
N ASN A 217 34.80 -38.09 1.10
CA ASN A 217 35.49 -39.37 1.09
C ASN A 217 34.47 -40.51 1.23
N GLU A 218 34.95 -41.76 1.11
CA GLU A 218 34.11 -42.97 1.18
C GLU A 218 33.41 -43.16 2.56
N PHE A 219 33.89 -42.51 3.61
CA PHE A 219 33.36 -42.61 4.97
C PHE A 219 32.38 -41.48 5.33
N LEU A 220 32.12 -40.54 4.43
CA LEU A 220 31.25 -39.42 4.63
C LEU A 220 30.04 -39.47 3.68
N THR A 221 28.87 -39.44 4.27
CA THR A 221 27.62 -39.38 3.49
C THR A 221 26.88 -38.08 3.82
N TYR A 222 26.38 -37.44 2.78
CA TYR A 222 25.49 -36.28 2.93
C TYR A 222 24.04 -36.75 2.90
N GLU A 223 23.33 -36.48 3.98
CA GLU A 223 21.90 -36.72 4.07
C GLU A 223 21.17 -35.37 4.14
N ALA A 224 20.33 -35.07 3.14
CA ALA A 224 19.50 -33.87 3.16
C ALA A 224 18.44 -34.01 4.24
N THR A 225 18.48 -33.13 5.24
CA THR A 225 17.51 -33.12 6.35
C THR A 225 16.31 -32.21 6.08
N THR A 226 16.44 -31.28 5.16
CA THR A 226 15.35 -30.40 4.76
C THR A 226 14.50 -31.03 3.66
N ALA A 227 13.20 -30.87 3.77
CA ALA A 227 12.30 -31.17 2.69
C ALA A 227 12.70 -30.37 1.43
N THR A 228 12.58 -30.96 0.25
CA THR A 228 12.74 -30.21 -1.00
C THR A 228 11.78 -29.02 -1.02
N PRO A 229 12.08 -27.94 -1.76
CA PRO A 229 11.18 -26.77 -1.87
C PRO A 229 9.73 -27.13 -2.17
N ASP A 230 9.50 -28.16 -2.99
CA ASP A 230 8.17 -28.69 -3.29
C ASP A 230 7.48 -29.33 -2.07
N LYS A 231 8.25 -30.07 -1.24
CA LYS A 231 7.73 -30.63 0.01
C LYS A 231 7.48 -29.59 1.08
N MET A 232 8.14 -28.46 1.01
CA MET A 232 7.92 -27.31 1.91
C MET A 232 6.73 -26.45 1.46
N MET A 233 6.12 -26.74 0.31
CA MET A 233 4.99 -25.98 -0.24
C MET A 233 5.26 -24.48 -0.29
N LEU A 234 6.50 -24.07 -0.58
CA LEU A 234 6.93 -22.66 -0.52
C LEU A 234 6.19 -21.80 -1.55
N ILE A 235 5.87 -22.36 -2.73
CA ILE A 235 5.12 -21.65 -3.76
C ILE A 235 3.67 -21.42 -3.30
N GLU A 236 3.04 -22.46 -2.78
CA GLU A 236 1.67 -22.40 -2.26
C GLU A 236 1.56 -21.46 -1.06
N SER A 237 2.54 -21.54 -0.14
CA SER A 237 2.61 -20.62 1.00
C SER A 237 2.79 -19.18 0.58
N ALA A 238 3.59 -18.90 -0.46
CA ALA A 238 3.77 -17.56 -0.99
C ALA A 238 2.49 -17.04 -1.68
N GLN A 239 1.80 -17.89 -2.45
CA GLN A 239 0.50 -17.54 -3.07
C GLN A 239 -0.56 -17.27 -2.01
N PHE A 240 -0.64 -18.11 -0.98
CA PHE A 240 -1.55 -17.89 0.14
C PHE A 240 -1.23 -16.60 0.89
N SER A 241 0.04 -16.34 1.15
CA SER A 241 0.49 -15.08 1.76
C SER A 241 0.10 -13.88 0.91
N ALA A 242 0.30 -13.92 -0.41
CA ALA A 242 -0.11 -12.84 -1.31
C ALA A 242 -1.63 -12.62 -1.30
N LEU A 243 -2.42 -13.70 -1.20
CA LEU A 243 -3.89 -13.62 -1.04
C LEU A 243 -4.28 -12.95 0.28
N GLN A 244 -3.61 -13.32 1.39
CA GLN A 244 -3.83 -12.65 2.68
C GLN A 244 -3.47 -11.16 2.61
N MET A 245 -2.37 -10.81 1.94
CA MET A 245 -2.01 -9.39 1.76
C MET A 245 -3.06 -8.65 0.93
N ALA A 246 -3.64 -9.29 -0.10
CA ALA A 246 -4.73 -8.70 -0.87
C ALA A 246 -5.96 -8.38 0.01
N GLN A 247 -6.31 -9.27 0.93
CA GLN A 247 -7.41 -9.07 1.88
C GLN A 247 -7.10 -7.93 2.87
N ILE A 248 -5.88 -7.88 3.40
CA ILE A 248 -5.43 -6.83 4.32
C ILE A 248 -5.46 -5.45 3.64
N CYS A 249 -5.06 -5.39 2.39
CA CYS A 249 -4.99 -4.16 1.62
C CYS A 249 -6.33 -3.76 0.96
N ASN A 250 -7.39 -4.54 1.15
CA ASN A 250 -8.68 -4.35 0.48
C ASN A 250 -8.57 -4.20 -1.05
N ILE A 251 -7.74 -5.05 -1.66
CA ILE A 251 -7.51 -5.04 -3.11
C ILE A 251 -7.88 -6.39 -3.72
N PRO A 252 -8.52 -6.41 -4.90
CA PRO A 252 -8.78 -7.66 -5.61
C PRO A 252 -7.48 -8.44 -5.87
N PRO A 253 -7.40 -9.75 -5.54
CA PRO A 253 -6.17 -10.54 -5.64
C PRO A 253 -5.54 -10.57 -7.03
N TYR A 254 -6.36 -10.51 -8.09
CA TYR A 254 -5.87 -10.51 -9.47
C TYR A 254 -5.02 -9.28 -9.81
N LEU A 255 -5.24 -8.12 -9.15
CA LEU A 255 -4.43 -6.92 -9.32
C LEU A 255 -3.01 -7.07 -8.73
N LEU A 256 -2.84 -8.02 -7.82
CA LEU A 256 -1.54 -8.40 -7.26
C LEU A 256 -0.86 -9.53 -8.03
N GLY A 257 -1.46 -10.01 -9.12
CA GLY A 257 -0.93 -11.11 -9.92
C GLY A 257 -1.17 -12.50 -9.30
N VAL A 258 -2.07 -12.62 -8.32
CA VAL A 258 -2.47 -13.91 -7.76
C VAL A 258 -3.51 -14.55 -8.69
N PRO A 259 -3.24 -15.76 -9.22
CA PRO A 259 -4.19 -16.44 -10.10
C PRO A 259 -5.46 -16.83 -9.31
N THR A 260 -6.60 -16.30 -9.73
CA THR A 260 -7.92 -16.55 -9.10
C THR A 260 -8.90 -17.22 -10.08
N GLY A 261 -8.47 -18.27 -10.79
CA GLY A 261 -9.34 -19.05 -11.68
C GLY A 261 -9.82 -18.26 -12.90
N SER A 262 -11.13 -18.29 -13.18
CA SER A 262 -11.74 -17.75 -14.41
C SER A 262 -11.80 -16.21 -14.54
N TYR A 263 -11.27 -15.45 -13.59
CA TYR A 263 -11.31 -13.98 -13.63
C TYR A 263 -10.34 -13.34 -14.66
N ALA A 264 -9.75 -14.14 -15.57
CA ALA A 264 -8.84 -13.67 -16.61
C ALA A 264 -9.51 -12.74 -17.66
N TYR A 265 -10.83 -12.57 -17.61
CA TYR A 265 -11.61 -11.77 -18.54
C TYR A 265 -12.30 -10.57 -17.90
N THR A 266 -11.84 -10.11 -16.74
CA THR A 266 -12.38 -8.89 -16.14
C THR A 266 -12.03 -7.70 -17.06
N ASN A 267 -13.05 -6.98 -17.50
CA ASN A 267 -12.87 -5.77 -18.29
C ASN A 267 -12.05 -4.76 -17.48
N SER A 268 -11.19 -4.00 -18.13
CA SER A 268 -10.34 -2.99 -17.46
C SER A 268 -11.16 -1.96 -16.67
N ARG A 269 -12.39 -1.68 -17.10
CA ARG A 269 -13.36 -0.84 -16.40
C ARG A 269 -13.78 -1.45 -15.07
N GLU A 270 -14.19 -2.71 -15.04
CA GLU A 270 -14.58 -3.41 -13.83
C GLU A 270 -13.44 -3.46 -12.83
N SER A 271 -12.20 -3.68 -13.30
CA SER A 271 -11.02 -3.70 -12.47
C SER A 271 -10.73 -2.35 -11.79
N ARG A 272 -10.97 -1.21 -12.50
CA ARG A 272 -10.85 0.14 -11.93
C ARG A 272 -11.96 0.41 -10.92
N TRP A 273 -13.19 0.00 -11.22
CA TRP A 273 -14.33 0.12 -10.31
C TRP A 273 -14.13 -0.68 -9.04
N ASP A 274 -13.67 -1.92 -9.14
CA ASP A 274 -13.40 -2.77 -7.99
C ASP A 274 -12.32 -2.16 -7.08
N LEU A 275 -11.22 -1.69 -7.67
CA LEU A 275 -10.16 -1.03 -6.92
C LEU A 275 -10.65 0.23 -6.23
N TRP A 276 -11.46 1.04 -6.93
CA TRP A 276 -12.03 2.24 -6.35
C TRP A 276 -13.02 1.92 -5.22
N LEU A 277 -14.04 1.12 -5.52
CA LEU A 277 -15.16 0.89 -4.65
C LEU A 277 -14.79 0.15 -3.35
N TYR A 278 -13.98 -0.89 -3.46
CA TYR A 278 -13.65 -1.75 -2.33
C TYR A 278 -12.42 -1.30 -1.55
N GLY A 279 -11.51 -0.58 -2.18
CA GLY A 279 -10.24 -0.22 -1.54
C GLY A 279 -10.03 1.27 -1.35
N THR A 280 -10.04 2.04 -2.43
CA THR A 280 -9.54 3.41 -2.45
C THR A 280 -10.55 4.42 -1.89
N LYS A 281 -11.85 4.23 -2.16
CA LYS A 281 -12.94 5.16 -1.84
C LYS A 281 -12.96 5.57 -0.37
N THR A 282 -12.81 4.63 0.54
CA THR A 282 -12.84 4.91 1.98
C THR A 282 -11.74 5.88 2.43
N TYR A 283 -10.56 5.76 1.86
CA TYR A 283 -9.46 6.70 2.12
C TYR A 283 -9.69 8.05 1.45
N ALA A 284 -10.22 8.04 0.24
CA ALA A 284 -10.59 9.26 -0.49
C ALA A 284 -11.66 10.05 0.27
N GLU A 285 -12.71 9.39 0.78
CA GLU A 285 -13.74 10.01 1.61
C GLU A 285 -13.18 10.56 2.93
N CYS A 286 -12.23 9.86 3.55
CA CYS A 286 -11.53 10.37 4.73
C CYS A 286 -10.80 11.69 4.42
N ILE A 287 -10.11 11.77 3.28
CA ILE A 287 -9.40 12.98 2.86
C ILE A 287 -10.39 14.11 2.59
N THR A 288 -11.41 13.87 1.77
CA THR A 288 -12.37 14.90 1.36
C THR A 288 -13.23 15.40 2.52
N SER A 289 -13.70 14.52 3.39
CA SER A 289 -14.47 14.90 4.58
C SER A 289 -13.64 15.75 5.55
N THR A 290 -12.36 15.42 5.73
CA THR A 290 -11.46 16.21 6.58
C THR A 290 -11.19 17.59 5.97
N LEU A 291 -10.93 17.65 4.65
CA LEU A 291 -10.72 18.92 3.95
C LEU A 291 -11.98 19.79 3.86
N SER A 292 -13.16 19.20 3.95
CA SER A 292 -14.45 19.89 4.00
C SER A 292 -14.80 20.41 5.41
N ALA A 293 -13.96 20.15 6.42
CA ALA A 293 -14.22 20.62 7.77
C ALA A 293 -14.22 22.16 7.85
N ASN A 294 -15.04 22.71 8.76
CA ASN A 294 -15.20 24.17 8.95
C ASN A 294 -13.91 24.89 9.40
N SER A 295 -12.91 24.15 9.87
CA SER A 295 -11.58 24.68 10.17
C SER A 295 -10.70 24.87 8.92
N VAL A 296 -11.07 24.25 7.80
CA VAL A 296 -10.34 24.26 6.53
C VAL A 296 -11.07 25.08 5.48
N LEU A 297 -12.40 24.93 5.39
CA LEU A 297 -13.25 25.61 4.42
C LEU A 297 -14.41 26.35 5.09
N PRO A 298 -14.99 27.36 4.44
CA PRO A 298 -16.21 28.01 4.90
C PRO A 298 -17.38 27.01 5.03
N VAL A 299 -18.26 27.26 5.98
CA VAL A 299 -19.47 26.45 6.19
C VAL A 299 -20.28 26.30 4.91
N GLY A 300 -20.74 25.10 4.61
CA GLY A 300 -21.51 24.77 3.41
C GLY A 300 -20.66 24.64 2.14
N THR A 301 -19.35 24.59 2.26
CA THR A 301 -18.43 24.34 1.14
C THR A 301 -17.76 22.99 1.34
N TYR A 302 -17.75 22.17 0.31
CA TYR A 302 -17.27 20.81 0.34
C TYR A 302 -16.25 20.55 -0.75
N VAL A 303 -15.46 19.50 -0.56
CA VAL A 303 -14.46 19.01 -1.50
C VAL A 303 -14.75 17.55 -1.84
N GLU A 304 -14.60 17.21 -3.10
CA GLU A 304 -14.67 15.83 -3.58
C GLU A 304 -13.56 15.54 -4.59
N PHE A 305 -13.25 14.27 -4.79
CA PHE A 305 -12.39 13.86 -5.89
C PHE A 305 -13.19 13.82 -7.19
N ASP A 306 -12.60 14.35 -8.25
CA ASP A 306 -13.14 14.21 -9.60
C ASP A 306 -12.90 12.78 -10.10
N THR A 307 -13.94 11.98 -10.00
CA THR A 307 -13.91 10.57 -10.41
C THR A 307 -14.29 10.40 -11.88
N ASP A 308 -14.87 11.41 -12.53
CA ASP A 308 -15.45 11.30 -13.87
C ASP A 308 -14.36 11.02 -14.91
N GLU A 309 -13.23 11.71 -14.81
CA GLU A 309 -12.09 11.47 -15.70
C GLU A 309 -11.49 10.06 -15.50
N TYR A 310 -11.37 9.58 -14.28
CA TYR A 310 -10.80 8.26 -13.98
C TYR A 310 -11.73 7.10 -14.37
N LEU A 311 -13.05 7.29 -14.20
CA LEU A 311 -14.05 6.26 -14.48
C LEU A 311 -14.72 6.43 -15.84
N GLY A 312 -14.73 7.67 -16.39
CA GLY A 312 -15.45 8.05 -17.62
C GLY A 312 -14.66 7.90 -18.93
N GLU A 313 -13.34 8.05 -18.93
CA GLU A 313 -12.50 7.97 -20.15
C GLU A 313 -12.68 6.68 -20.97
N ILE A 314 -13.27 5.64 -20.40
CA ILE A 314 -13.47 4.35 -21.08
C ILE A 314 -14.77 4.32 -21.88
N ASP A 315 -15.77 5.12 -21.52
CA ASP A 315 -17.04 5.13 -22.24
C ASP A 315 -16.87 5.76 -23.64
N ASP A 316 -16.06 6.82 -23.76
CA ASP A 316 -15.78 7.45 -25.06
C ASP A 316 -14.95 6.53 -25.97
N ALA A 317 -14.01 5.77 -25.42
CA ALA A 317 -13.21 4.82 -26.19
C ALA A 317 -14.02 3.60 -26.66
N ASN A 318 -15.00 3.15 -25.87
CA ASN A 318 -15.89 2.07 -26.26
C ASN A 318 -16.96 2.54 -27.24
N MET A 319 -17.54 3.74 -27.06
CA MET A 319 -18.44 4.33 -28.07
C MET A 319 -17.75 4.52 -29.43
N SER A 320 -16.48 4.94 -29.42
CA SER A 320 -15.70 5.07 -30.65
C SER A 320 -15.41 3.72 -31.33
N ARG A 321 -15.25 2.64 -30.55
CA ARG A 321 -15.07 1.27 -31.08
C ARG A 321 -16.37 0.67 -31.61
N GLU A 322 -17.49 0.85 -30.90
CA GLU A 322 -18.80 0.41 -31.38
C GLU A 322 -19.23 1.14 -32.68
N MET A 323 -18.91 2.46 -32.82
CA MET A 323 -19.15 3.19 -34.05
C MET A 323 -18.27 2.72 -35.21
N VAL A 324 -17.08 2.20 -34.95
CA VAL A 324 -16.19 1.65 -36.00
C VAL A 324 -16.60 0.25 -36.42
N GLU A 325 -17.21 -0.56 -35.56
CA GLU A 325 -17.72 -1.89 -35.94
C GLU A 325 -19.02 -1.85 -36.75
N VAL A 326 -19.80 -0.76 -36.68
CA VAL A 326 -21.06 -0.62 -37.42
C VAL A 326 -20.85 -0.17 -38.88
N ASP A 327 -19.64 0.30 -39.25
CA ASP A 327 -19.33 0.84 -40.59
C ASP A 327 -18.57 -0.13 -41.52
N GLU A 328 -18.52 -1.44 -41.22
CA GLU A 328 -18.07 -2.42 -42.21
C GLU A 328 -19.17 -2.65 -43.28
N PRO A 329 -18.98 -2.28 -44.55
CA PRO A 329 -19.97 -2.52 -45.57
C PRO A 329 -20.11 -4.02 -45.83
N GLU A 330 -21.34 -4.52 -45.74
CA GLU A 330 -21.70 -5.86 -46.22
C GLU A 330 -21.18 -6.05 -47.67
N THR A 331 -20.15 -6.85 -47.80
CA THR A 331 -19.71 -7.31 -49.14
C THR A 331 -20.78 -8.21 -49.71
N GLY A 332 -21.62 -7.62 -50.55
CA GLY A 332 -22.63 -8.32 -51.32
C GLY A 332 -21.99 -9.42 -52.18
N GLU A 333 -22.31 -10.66 -51.87
CA GLU A 333 -22.12 -11.79 -52.76
C GLU A 333 -22.97 -11.58 -54.03
N SER A 334 -22.29 -11.25 -55.12
CA SER A 334 -22.86 -11.33 -56.49
C SER A 334 -22.96 -12.80 -56.89
N ARG A 335 -24.16 -13.30 -56.95
CA ARG A 335 -24.48 -14.52 -57.69
C ARG A 335 -24.34 -14.24 -59.21
N ALA A 336 -23.48 -15.02 -59.86
CA ALA A 336 -23.62 -15.44 -61.25
C ALA A 336 -23.07 -16.86 -61.39
#